data_c68d93d7acf9c732fd1435ed8af7b477
#
_entry.id   c68d93d7acf9c732fd1435ed8af7b477
#
_cell.length_a   1.000
_cell.length_b   1.000
_cell.length_c   1.000
_cell.angle_alpha   90.00
_cell.angle_beta   90.00
_cell.angle_gamma   90.00
#
_symmetry.space_group_name_H-M   'P 1'
#
loop_
_entity.id
_entity.type
_entity.pdbx_description
1 polymer ?
#
loop_
_entity_poly.entity_id
_entity_poly.type
_entity_poly.pdbx_seq_one_letter_code
_entity_poly.pdbx_strand_id
1 'polypeptide(L)'
;MVYYLSTITIRKIRGENTMFRMWCKLWKNNHLLKDMVVENDNPDLNRTKKIFAAIDTVCYEFDLSKPIWLDSTVADFKKHDRTRFYQDNFVDKIEFDYLEIHVIEED
;
A
#
# COMPACT_ATOMS: atom_id res chain seq x y z
N MET A 1 -11.59 -7.24 5.86
CA MET A 1 -10.36 -6.44 5.75
C MET A 1 -10.41 -5.29 6.75
N VAL A 2 -9.36 -5.10 7.47
CA VAL A 2 -9.25 -4.06 8.50
C VAL A 2 -8.16 -3.08 8.09
N TYR A 3 -8.35 -1.81 8.39
CA TYR A 3 -7.33 -0.79 8.15
C TYR A 3 -7.37 0.28 9.23
N TYR A 4 -6.30 1.04 9.35
CA TYR A 4 -6.21 2.16 10.26
C TYR A 4 -5.21 3.19 9.77
N LEU A 5 -5.44 4.47 10.13
CA LEU A 5 -4.53 5.56 9.82
C LEU A 5 -3.47 5.63 10.91
N SER A 6 -2.20 5.68 10.51
CA SER A 6 -1.15 5.68 11.50
C SER A 6 0.17 6.13 10.92
N THR A 7 0.90 6.93 11.69
CA THR A 7 2.31 7.20 11.46
C THR A 7 3.17 6.40 12.43
N ILE A 8 2.55 5.51 13.20
CA ILE A 8 3.20 4.75 14.25
C ILE A 8 3.77 3.47 13.66
N THR A 9 4.93 3.07 14.13
CA THR A 9 5.53 1.79 13.74
C THR A 9 4.65 0.63 14.18
N ILE A 10 4.35 -0.25 13.24
CA ILE A 10 3.58 -1.46 13.52
C ILE A 10 4.45 -2.44 14.27
N ARG A 11 3.93 -2.99 15.35
CA ARG A 11 4.62 -4.03 16.10
C ARG A 11 3.89 -5.36 15.98
N LYS A 12 4.66 -6.39 15.67
CA LYS A 12 4.15 -7.74 15.66
C LYS A 12 4.22 -8.30 17.07
N ILE A 13 3.10 -8.83 17.55
CA ILE A 13 3.05 -9.46 18.85
C ILE A 13 3.52 -10.91 18.72
N ARG A 14 4.47 -11.27 19.56
CA ARG A 14 5.04 -12.61 19.53
C ARG A 14 3.98 -13.66 19.85
N GLY A 15 3.93 -14.71 19.01
CA GLY A 15 2.98 -15.81 19.19
C GLY A 15 1.66 -15.62 18.48
N GLU A 16 1.43 -14.45 17.89
CA GLU A 16 0.26 -14.24 17.04
C GLU A 16 0.48 -14.83 15.65
N ASN A 17 -0.61 -15.23 15.01
CA ASN A 17 -0.57 -15.65 13.63
C ASN A 17 -0.18 -14.47 12.76
N THR A 18 0.59 -14.74 11.72
CA THR A 18 0.94 -13.70 10.76
C THR A 18 -0.31 -13.24 10.02
N MET A 19 -0.29 -11.97 9.62
CA MET A 19 -1.37 -11.33 8.91
C MET A 19 -0.76 -10.51 7.79
N PHE A 20 -1.45 -10.44 6.65
CA PHE A 20 -1.00 -9.54 5.58
C PHE A 20 -1.21 -8.10 6.04
N ARG A 21 -0.13 -7.31 6.00
CA ARG A 21 -0.18 -5.88 6.28
C ARG A 21 0.55 -5.11 5.19
N MET A 22 -0.09 -4.08 4.68
CA MET A 22 0.51 -3.19 3.69
C MET A 22 0.45 -1.76 4.19
N TRP A 23 1.61 -1.12 4.26
CA TRP A 23 1.74 0.26 4.69
C TRP A 23 1.74 1.15 3.44
N CYS A 24 0.83 2.10 3.41
CA CYS A 24 0.63 2.99 2.28
C CYS A 24 0.90 4.41 2.73
N LYS A 25 1.77 5.11 2.00
CA LYS A 25 2.25 6.45 2.37
C LYS A 25 2.13 7.39 1.18
N LEU A 26 1.58 8.57 1.43
CA LEU A 26 1.44 9.62 0.43
C LEU A 26 2.46 10.72 0.71
N TRP A 27 3.36 10.95 -0.23
CA TRP A 27 4.49 11.86 -0.05
C TRP A 27 4.39 13.07 -0.98
N LYS A 28 4.77 14.24 -0.45
CA LYS A 28 4.92 15.46 -1.23
C LYS A 28 6.02 16.32 -0.63
N ASN A 29 6.96 16.78 -1.47
CA ASN A 29 8.09 17.65 -1.04
C ASN A 29 8.85 17.05 0.14
N ASN A 30 9.07 15.75 0.13
CA ASN A 30 9.73 14.98 1.20
C ASN A 30 8.96 14.97 2.53
N HIS A 31 7.69 15.36 2.51
CA HIS A 31 6.82 15.30 3.68
C HIS A 31 5.79 14.21 3.53
N LEU A 32 5.60 13.45 4.60
CA LEU A 32 4.53 12.44 4.67
C LEU A 32 3.22 13.17 4.90
N LEU A 33 2.35 13.18 3.88
CA LEU A 33 1.04 13.83 3.98
C LEU A 33 0.03 12.99 4.74
N LYS A 34 -0.03 11.71 4.40
CA LYS A 34 -0.98 10.75 4.99
C LYS A 34 -0.34 9.37 4.93
N ASP A 35 -0.74 8.51 5.85
CA ASP A 35 -0.40 7.10 5.75
C ASP A 35 -1.52 6.27 6.37
N MET A 36 -1.56 5.01 5.99
CA MET A 36 -2.46 4.03 6.59
C MET A 36 -1.87 2.63 6.43
N VAL A 37 -2.28 1.73 7.29
CA VAL A 37 -1.95 0.33 7.19
C VAL A 37 -3.22 -0.44 6.90
N VAL A 38 -3.20 -1.27 5.86
CA VAL A 38 -4.30 -2.16 5.52
C VAL A 38 -3.95 -3.56 5.95
N GLU A 39 -4.80 -4.16 6.77
CA GLU A 39 -4.65 -5.52 7.26
C GLU A 39 -5.67 -6.44 6.61
N ASN A 40 -5.25 -7.62 6.22
CA ASN A 40 -6.14 -8.59 5.60
C ASN A 40 -5.74 -10.01 6.02
N ASP A 41 -6.63 -10.68 6.74
CA ASP A 41 -6.41 -12.05 7.19
C ASP A 41 -7.30 -13.07 6.47
N ASN A 42 -7.92 -12.68 5.37
CA ASN A 42 -8.83 -13.55 4.64
C ASN A 42 -8.04 -14.70 3.97
N PRO A 43 -8.25 -15.96 4.41
CA PRO A 43 -7.50 -17.08 3.87
C PRO A 43 -7.90 -17.45 2.43
N ASP A 44 -9.02 -16.94 1.95
CA ASP A 44 -9.50 -17.22 0.60
C ASP A 44 -8.84 -16.35 -0.46
N LEU A 45 -8.11 -15.31 -0.04
CA LEU A 45 -7.43 -14.40 -0.96
C LEU A 45 -5.94 -14.72 -0.99
N ASN A 46 -5.38 -14.78 -2.20
CA ASN A 46 -3.94 -14.87 -2.37
C ASN A 46 -3.29 -13.49 -2.18
N ARG A 47 -1.96 -13.46 -2.19
CA ARG A 47 -1.18 -12.25 -2.00
C ARG A 47 -1.57 -11.14 -2.99
N THR A 48 -1.67 -11.49 -4.26
CA THR A 48 -2.00 -10.52 -5.31
C THR A 48 -3.36 -9.86 -5.07
N LYS A 49 -4.36 -10.65 -4.73
CA LYS A 49 -5.71 -10.13 -4.46
C LYS A 49 -5.73 -9.27 -3.21
N LYS A 50 -4.94 -9.61 -2.19
CA LYS A 50 -4.82 -8.78 -0.98
C LYS A 50 -4.18 -7.44 -1.29
N ILE A 51 -3.17 -7.42 -2.16
CA ILE A 51 -2.51 -6.18 -2.58
C ILE A 51 -3.50 -5.28 -3.33
N PHE A 52 -4.23 -5.83 -4.29
CA PHE A 52 -5.21 -5.04 -5.05
C PHE A 52 -6.34 -4.54 -4.16
N ALA A 53 -6.83 -5.35 -3.23
CA ALA A 53 -7.85 -4.93 -2.28
C ALA A 53 -7.34 -3.79 -1.39
N ALA A 54 -6.09 -3.86 -0.96
CA ALA A 54 -5.48 -2.82 -0.15
C ALA A 54 -5.34 -1.52 -0.93
N ILE A 55 -4.94 -1.58 -2.19
CA ILE A 55 -4.84 -0.41 -3.07
C ILE A 55 -6.21 0.23 -3.25
N ASP A 56 -7.25 -0.57 -3.47
CA ASP A 56 -8.62 -0.05 -3.58
C ASP A 56 -9.03 0.72 -2.32
N THR A 57 -8.73 0.16 -1.16
CA THR A 57 -9.03 0.80 0.13
C THR A 57 -8.29 2.12 0.29
N VAL A 58 -7.00 2.13 0.00
CA VAL A 58 -6.17 3.33 0.12
C VAL A 58 -6.64 4.43 -0.83
N CYS A 59 -6.91 4.08 -2.07
CA CYS A 59 -7.37 5.05 -3.05
C CYS A 59 -8.72 5.64 -2.67
N TYR A 60 -9.60 4.82 -2.11
CA TYR A 60 -10.87 5.31 -1.60
C TYR A 60 -10.67 6.30 -0.44
N GLU A 61 -9.84 5.92 0.54
CA GLU A 61 -9.60 6.74 1.73
C GLU A 61 -8.86 8.03 1.44
N PHE A 62 -7.94 8.00 0.46
CA PHE A 62 -7.13 9.17 0.10
C PHE A 62 -7.73 9.95 -1.07
N ASP A 63 -8.90 9.53 -1.55
CA ASP A 63 -9.59 10.17 -2.68
C ASP A 63 -8.71 10.24 -3.93
N LEU A 64 -8.16 9.10 -4.32
CA LEU A 64 -7.29 8.94 -5.46
C LEU A 64 -7.92 8.00 -6.49
N SER A 65 -7.61 8.22 -7.76
CA SER A 65 -7.88 7.20 -8.78
C SER A 65 -6.90 6.04 -8.59
N LYS A 66 -7.27 4.87 -9.10
CA LYS A 66 -6.41 3.68 -8.96
C LYS A 66 -5.20 3.81 -9.86
N PRO A 67 -4.00 3.49 -9.34
CA PRO A 67 -2.79 3.53 -10.15
C PRO A 67 -2.73 2.41 -11.17
N ILE A 68 -2.00 2.67 -12.24
CA ILE A 68 -1.70 1.68 -13.28
C ILE A 68 -0.37 1.03 -12.95
N TRP A 69 -0.32 -0.29 -13.00
CA TRP A 69 0.91 -1.04 -12.81
C TRP A 69 1.68 -1.09 -14.13
N LEU A 70 2.78 -0.35 -14.19
CA LEU A 70 3.71 -0.41 -15.32
C LEU A 70 4.68 -1.57 -15.11
N ASP A 71 5.35 -2.02 -16.17
CA ASP A 71 6.31 -3.12 -16.07
C ASP A 71 7.41 -2.84 -15.04
N SER A 72 7.90 -1.59 -15.01
CA SER A 72 8.91 -1.17 -14.04
C SER A 72 8.38 -1.22 -12.61
N THR A 73 7.11 -0.88 -12.40
CA THR A 73 6.46 -0.91 -11.10
C THR A 73 6.37 -2.35 -10.59
N VAL A 74 5.94 -3.26 -11.47
CA VAL A 74 5.83 -4.68 -11.13
C VAL A 74 7.20 -5.26 -10.77
N ALA A 75 8.22 -4.96 -11.58
CA ALA A 75 9.59 -5.44 -11.33
C ALA A 75 10.14 -4.94 -10.01
N ASP A 76 9.92 -3.68 -9.71
CA ASP A 76 10.35 -3.05 -8.46
C ASP A 76 9.67 -3.71 -7.25
N PHE A 77 8.36 -3.89 -7.35
CA PHE A 77 7.59 -4.50 -6.26
C PHE A 77 7.99 -5.95 -6.00
N LYS A 78 8.20 -6.72 -7.05
CA LYS A 78 8.64 -8.12 -6.92
C LYS A 78 9.99 -8.23 -6.23
N LYS A 79 10.86 -7.25 -6.46
CA LYS A 79 12.22 -7.27 -5.91
C LYS A 79 12.26 -6.78 -4.46
N HIS A 80 11.43 -5.80 -4.09
CA HIS A 80 11.57 -5.10 -2.82
C HIS A 80 10.34 -5.21 -1.89
N ASP A 81 9.24 -5.85 -2.32
CA ASP A 81 7.95 -5.85 -1.61
C ASP A 81 7.44 -4.43 -1.35
N ARG A 82 7.91 -3.50 -2.16
CA ARG A 82 7.64 -2.08 -2.02
C ARG A 82 7.79 -1.43 -3.38
N THR A 83 6.93 -0.46 -3.67
CA THR A 83 7.05 0.34 -4.87
C THR A 83 6.40 1.70 -4.68
N ARG A 84 6.62 2.58 -5.63
CA ARG A 84 6.07 3.93 -5.65
C ARG A 84 5.30 4.15 -6.93
N PHE A 85 4.14 4.77 -6.80
CA PHE A 85 3.33 5.17 -7.94
C PHE A 85 3.49 6.68 -8.13
N TYR A 86 4.11 7.05 -9.25
CA TYR A 86 4.35 8.45 -9.62
C TYR A 86 3.26 8.92 -10.58
N GLN A 87 3.39 10.14 -11.11
CA GLN A 87 2.43 10.68 -12.06
C GLN A 87 2.17 9.74 -13.24
N ASP A 88 3.20 9.07 -13.74
CA ASP A 88 3.07 8.15 -14.89
C ASP A 88 2.19 6.95 -14.59
N ASN A 89 1.96 6.65 -13.32
CA ASN A 89 1.10 5.55 -12.90
C ASN A 89 -0.36 5.95 -12.78
N PHE A 90 -0.69 7.22 -13.01
CA PHE A 90 -2.06 7.72 -12.87
C PHE A 90 -2.52 8.36 -14.18
N VAL A 91 -3.79 8.11 -14.54
CA VAL A 91 -4.40 8.77 -15.70
C VAL A 91 -4.63 10.25 -15.40
N ASP A 92 -5.12 10.53 -14.19
CA ASP A 92 -5.42 11.90 -13.75
C ASP A 92 -4.16 12.58 -13.24
N LYS A 93 -4.16 13.92 -13.30
CA LYS A 93 -3.09 14.69 -12.68
C LYS A 93 -3.13 14.53 -11.19
N ILE A 94 -1.99 14.21 -10.57
CA ILE A 94 -1.88 14.05 -9.12
C ILE A 94 -1.32 15.31 -8.49
N GLU A 95 -1.71 15.58 -7.23
CA GLU A 95 -1.26 16.76 -6.47
C GLU A 95 -0.19 16.39 -5.43
N PHE A 96 0.34 15.18 -5.50
CA PHE A 96 1.38 14.68 -4.61
C PHE A 96 2.52 14.12 -5.48
N ASP A 97 3.65 13.78 -4.85
CA ASP A 97 4.81 13.28 -5.59
C ASP A 97 4.67 11.80 -5.92
N TYR A 98 4.32 11.00 -4.92
CA TYR A 98 4.09 9.57 -5.15
C TYR A 98 3.31 8.95 -3.99
N LEU A 99 2.65 7.86 -4.33
CA LEU A 99 2.03 6.95 -3.35
C LEU A 99 2.95 5.74 -3.21
N GLU A 100 3.44 5.50 -2.01
CA GLU A 100 4.31 4.37 -1.71
C GLU A 100 3.51 3.27 -1.04
N ILE A 101 3.68 2.04 -1.52
CA ILE A 101 3.11 0.86 -0.87
C ILE A 101 4.25 -0.07 -0.45
N HIS A 102 4.09 -0.68 0.70
CA HIS A 102 5.11 -1.55 1.28
C HIS A 102 4.44 -2.68 2.05
N VAL A 103 4.64 -3.91 1.61
CA VAL A 103 4.16 -5.08 2.33
C VAL A 103 5.11 -5.31 3.50
N ILE A 104 4.61 -5.11 4.72
CA ILE A 104 5.43 -5.17 5.93
C ILE A 104 5.23 -6.47 6.71
N GLU A 105 4.17 -7.21 6.41
CA GLU A 105 3.94 -8.52 7.01
C GLU A 105 3.10 -9.36 6.06
N GLU A 106 3.43 -10.64 5.95
CA GLU A 106 2.68 -11.59 5.13
C GLU A 106 2.26 -12.80 5.96
N ASP A 107 1.10 -13.33 5.64
CA ASP A 107 0.60 -14.57 6.23
C ASP A 107 1.06 -15.80 5.45
#